data_34d52320e2326714d2b7686cee894dcb
#
_entry.id   34d52320e2326714d2b7686cee894dcb
#
_cell.length_a   1.000
_cell.length_b   1.000
_cell.length_c   1.000
_cell.angle_alpha   90.00
_cell.angle_beta   90.00
_cell.angle_gamma   90.00
#
_symmetry.space_group_name_H-M   'P 1'
#
loop_
_entity.id
_entity.type
_entity.pdbx_description
1 polymer ?
#
loop_
_entity_poly.entity_id
_entity_poly.type
_entity_poly.pdbx_seq_one_letter_code
_entity_poly.pdbx_strand_id
1 'polypeptide(L)'
;QGFSRNLTTGEILAQLWFAEHFLRKHLNTPDRVISNVVMMGMGEPLQNYTVLVPALRAMLDDHGYGLSRRRVTVSTSGVVPMIERLSGDCPVALAVSLHAPNDALRDNLVPLNRKYPLDELMQAGIGCLAHARRGFITFEYCGLGGVNDQAEHASQLVDLVQKHARQGLRCKFNLIPFNPFPASGLLRSPNARVQAFAKQLQDAGLVTTVRKTRGDDIDAACGQLAGDVKDRTQVQSRMAQQRVVPLVRYPSRANQE
;
A
#
# COMPACT_ATOMS: atom_id res chain seq x y z
N GLN A 1 13.47 0.30 -14.73
CA GLN A 1 12.79 0.72 -15.96
C GLN A 1 11.86 1.89 -15.61
N GLY A 2 11.84 2.94 -16.42
CA GLY A 2 10.95 4.08 -16.23
C GLY A 2 9.50 3.79 -16.65
N PHE A 3 8.64 4.80 -16.59
CA PHE A 3 7.29 4.74 -17.15
C PHE A 3 7.37 4.52 -18.66
N SER A 4 6.67 3.49 -19.14
CA SER A 4 6.54 3.19 -20.57
C SER A 4 5.20 3.74 -21.09
N ARG A 5 4.10 3.17 -20.64
CA ARG A 5 2.73 3.61 -20.95
C ARG A 5 1.72 3.11 -19.91
N ASN A 6 0.54 3.67 -19.92
CA ASN A 6 -0.59 3.13 -19.19
C ASN A 6 -1.14 1.86 -19.88
N LEU A 7 -1.68 0.94 -19.08
CA LEU A 7 -2.44 -0.19 -19.59
C LEU A 7 -3.81 0.29 -20.07
N THR A 8 -4.37 -0.40 -21.04
CA THR A 8 -5.78 -0.26 -21.46
C THR A 8 -6.71 -1.07 -20.54
N THR A 9 -8.00 -0.79 -20.58
CA THR A 9 -9.02 -1.60 -19.87
C THR A 9 -8.95 -3.08 -20.26
N GLY A 10 -8.78 -3.37 -21.55
CA GLY A 10 -8.66 -4.75 -22.05
C GLY A 10 -7.41 -5.45 -21.51
N GLU A 11 -6.29 -4.77 -21.42
CA GLU A 11 -5.04 -5.35 -20.86
C GLU A 11 -5.15 -5.62 -19.36
N ILE A 12 -5.85 -4.75 -18.60
CA ILE A 12 -6.11 -5.00 -17.18
C ILE A 12 -6.99 -6.25 -17.00
N LEU A 13 -8.07 -6.35 -17.76
CA LEU A 13 -8.96 -7.51 -17.71
C LEU A 13 -8.30 -8.78 -18.24
N ALA A 14 -7.45 -8.68 -19.26
CA ALA A 14 -6.73 -9.81 -19.82
C ALA A 14 -5.79 -10.49 -18.80
N GLN A 15 -5.16 -9.73 -17.90
CA GLN A 15 -4.37 -10.31 -16.82
C GLN A 15 -5.22 -11.19 -15.89
N LEU A 16 -6.41 -10.69 -15.51
CA LEU A 16 -7.33 -11.45 -14.67
C LEU A 16 -7.86 -12.69 -15.40
N TRP A 17 -8.24 -12.54 -16.66
CA TRP A 17 -8.71 -13.66 -17.50
C TRP A 17 -7.62 -14.73 -17.66
N PHE A 18 -6.42 -14.32 -17.99
CA PHE A 18 -5.28 -15.24 -18.16
C PHE A 18 -4.96 -16.00 -16.88
N ALA A 19 -4.89 -15.29 -15.75
CA ALA A 19 -4.63 -15.90 -14.45
C ALA A 19 -5.72 -16.89 -14.05
N GLU A 20 -7.00 -16.52 -14.22
CA GLU A 20 -8.14 -17.40 -13.96
C GLU A 20 -8.10 -18.66 -14.83
N HIS A 21 -7.88 -18.49 -16.13
CA HIS A 21 -7.82 -19.60 -17.09
C HIS A 21 -6.63 -20.55 -16.78
N PHE A 22 -5.45 -19.98 -16.54
CA PHE A 22 -4.25 -20.75 -16.21
C PHE A 22 -4.42 -21.57 -14.93
N LEU A 23 -4.95 -20.93 -13.87
CA LEU A 23 -5.13 -21.58 -12.57
C LEU A 23 -6.22 -22.66 -12.64
N ARG A 24 -7.34 -22.43 -13.31
CA ARG A 24 -8.38 -23.46 -13.51
C ARG A 24 -7.81 -24.69 -14.20
N LYS A 25 -7.03 -24.50 -15.26
CA LYS A 25 -6.38 -25.59 -15.98
C LYS A 25 -5.40 -26.33 -15.08
N HIS A 26 -4.57 -25.59 -14.33
CA HIS A 26 -3.57 -26.17 -13.43
C HIS A 26 -4.18 -26.95 -12.26
N LEU A 27 -5.26 -26.44 -11.69
CA LEU A 27 -5.98 -27.06 -10.56
C LEU A 27 -7.05 -28.05 -11.01
N ASN A 28 -7.24 -28.23 -12.31
CA ASN A 28 -8.25 -29.08 -12.92
C ASN A 28 -9.67 -28.87 -12.33
N THR A 29 -10.09 -27.61 -12.26
CA THR A 29 -11.39 -27.23 -11.69
C THR A 29 -12.19 -26.34 -12.65
N PRO A 30 -13.51 -26.54 -12.78
CA PRO A 30 -14.39 -25.61 -13.50
C PRO A 30 -14.73 -24.36 -12.68
N ASP A 31 -14.50 -24.40 -11.35
CA ASP A 31 -14.90 -23.34 -10.43
C ASP A 31 -14.00 -22.11 -10.56
N ARG A 32 -14.53 -20.96 -10.14
CA ARG A 32 -13.74 -19.73 -10.06
C ARG A 32 -12.67 -19.84 -8.99
N VAL A 33 -11.42 -19.63 -9.38
CA VAL A 33 -10.25 -19.76 -8.51
C VAL A 33 -9.76 -18.40 -7.98
N ILE A 34 -10.00 -17.31 -8.72
CA ILE A 34 -9.64 -15.97 -8.25
C ILE A 34 -10.80 -15.37 -7.47
N SER A 35 -10.59 -15.15 -6.18
CA SER A 35 -11.59 -14.60 -5.28
C SER A 35 -11.39 -13.13 -4.95
N ASN A 36 -10.18 -12.60 -5.10
CA ASN A 36 -9.82 -11.21 -4.81
C ASN A 36 -8.92 -10.64 -5.89
N VAL A 37 -9.13 -9.37 -6.19
CA VAL A 37 -8.28 -8.60 -7.11
C VAL A 37 -7.80 -7.35 -6.39
N VAL A 38 -6.50 -7.08 -6.49
CA VAL A 38 -5.90 -5.86 -5.93
C VAL A 38 -5.16 -5.14 -7.04
N MET A 39 -5.52 -3.88 -7.29
CA MET A 39 -4.81 -3.00 -8.21
C MET A 39 -3.54 -2.50 -7.52
N MET A 40 -2.54 -3.39 -7.45
CA MET A 40 -1.20 -3.15 -6.95
C MET A 40 -0.16 -3.50 -8.01
N GLY A 41 1.06 -3.01 -7.84
CA GLY A 41 2.18 -3.35 -8.71
C GLY A 41 2.89 -2.11 -9.20
N MET A 42 2.99 -1.93 -10.50
CA MET A 42 3.71 -0.82 -11.13
C MET A 42 2.77 0.35 -11.39
N GLY A 43 3.22 1.57 -11.04
CA GLY A 43 2.48 2.81 -11.31
C GLY A 43 1.40 3.12 -10.25
N GLU A 44 0.62 4.15 -10.57
CA GLU A 44 -0.48 4.66 -9.73
C GLU A 44 -1.82 4.44 -10.46
N PRO A 45 -2.68 3.54 -9.98
CA PRO A 45 -3.93 3.21 -10.65
C PRO A 45 -4.83 4.42 -10.87
N LEU A 46 -4.89 5.33 -9.91
CA LEU A 46 -5.74 6.52 -10.00
C LEU A 46 -5.27 7.56 -11.03
N GLN A 47 -4.02 7.47 -11.51
CA GLN A 47 -3.56 8.27 -12.64
C GLN A 47 -4.01 7.70 -13.99
N ASN A 48 -4.47 6.44 -14.02
CA ASN A 48 -5.06 5.81 -15.20
C ASN A 48 -6.58 5.67 -15.06
N TYR A 49 -7.23 6.65 -14.49
CA TYR A 49 -8.60 6.61 -13.99
C TYR A 49 -9.65 6.23 -15.03
N THR A 50 -9.59 6.83 -16.23
CA THR A 50 -10.56 6.61 -17.32
C THR A 50 -10.58 5.18 -17.83
N VAL A 51 -9.48 4.47 -17.64
CA VAL A 51 -9.29 3.06 -18.02
C VAL A 51 -9.60 2.14 -16.85
N LEU A 52 -9.22 2.57 -15.64
CA LEU A 52 -9.42 1.81 -14.40
C LEU A 52 -10.90 1.56 -14.10
N VAL A 53 -11.72 2.61 -14.12
CA VAL A 53 -13.15 2.50 -13.72
C VAL A 53 -13.93 1.51 -14.58
N PRO A 54 -13.83 1.51 -15.93
CA PRO A 54 -14.44 0.47 -16.74
C PRO A 54 -13.97 -0.95 -16.41
N ALA A 55 -12.66 -1.13 -16.12
CA ALA A 55 -12.14 -2.43 -15.71
C ALA A 55 -12.73 -2.90 -14.36
N LEU A 56 -12.81 -1.99 -13.38
CA LEU A 56 -13.44 -2.29 -12.08
C LEU A 56 -14.92 -2.66 -12.24
N ARG A 57 -15.68 -1.91 -13.04
CA ARG A 57 -17.10 -2.20 -13.32
C ARG A 57 -17.26 -3.58 -13.94
N ALA A 58 -16.45 -3.95 -14.92
CA ALA A 58 -16.49 -5.29 -15.53
C ALA A 58 -16.14 -6.41 -14.53
N MET A 59 -15.27 -6.14 -13.55
CA MET A 59 -14.96 -7.10 -12.48
C MET A 59 -16.14 -7.27 -11.50
N LEU A 60 -16.93 -6.22 -11.30
CA LEU A 60 -18.07 -6.24 -10.38
C LEU A 60 -19.37 -6.73 -11.04
N ASP A 61 -19.48 -6.62 -12.36
CA ASP A 61 -20.66 -6.98 -13.13
C ASP A 61 -21.00 -8.47 -13.00
N ASP A 62 -22.25 -8.79 -12.70
CA ASP A 62 -22.71 -10.17 -12.51
C ASP A 62 -22.61 -10.99 -13.82
N HIS A 63 -22.74 -10.34 -14.98
CA HIS A 63 -22.51 -10.96 -16.29
C HIS A 63 -21.02 -10.99 -16.69
N GLY A 64 -20.16 -10.30 -15.92
CA GLY A 64 -18.71 -10.32 -16.06
C GLY A 64 -18.05 -11.29 -15.08
N TYR A 65 -17.24 -10.75 -14.16
CA TYR A 65 -16.56 -11.58 -13.16
C TYR A 65 -17.38 -11.79 -11.88
N GLY A 66 -18.41 -11.01 -11.61
CA GLY A 66 -19.30 -11.13 -10.44
C GLY A 66 -18.55 -11.01 -9.11
N LEU A 67 -17.47 -10.23 -9.06
CA LEU A 67 -16.74 -10.00 -7.81
C LEU A 67 -17.48 -9.00 -6.93
N SER A 68 -17.54 -9.25 -5.64
CA SER A 68 -18.10 -8.25 -4.73
C SER A 68 -17.15 -7.06 -4.56
N ARG A 69 -17.71 -5.87 -4.28
CA ARG A 69 -16.94 -4.63 -4.05
C ARG A 69 -15.82 -4.76 -3.00
N ARG A 70 -15.98 -5.66 -2.02
CA ARG A 70 -14.96 -5.92 -0.99
C ARG A 70 -13.83 -6.82 -1.46
N ARG A 71 -14.03 -7.49 -2.59
CA ARG A 71 -13.06 -8.40 -3.19
C ARG A 71 -12.21 -7.72 -4.26
N VAL A 72 -12.55 -6.49 -4.62
CA VAL A 72 -11.77 -5.65 -5.53
C VAL A 72 -11.24 -4.47 -4.74
N THR A 73 -9.92 -4.32 -4.71
CA THR A 73 -9.24 -3.26 -3.96
C THR A 73 -8.42 -2.40 -4.91
N VAL A 74 -8.58 -1.09 -4.81
CA VAL A 74 -7.68 -0.13 -5.45
C VAL A 74 -6.66 0.32 -4.42
N SER A 75 -5.38 0.18 -4.75
CA SER A 75 -4.27 0.72 -3.95
C SER A 75 -3.79 2.02 -4.56
N THR A 76 -3.52 3.02 -3.73
CA THR A 76 -3.07 4.34 -4.17
C THR A 76 -2.04 4.93 -3.20
N SER A 77 -1.15 5.74 -3.71
CA SER A 77 -0.26 6.57 -2.91
C SER A 77 -0.95 7.81 -2.33
N GLY A 78 -2.22 8.09 -2.73
CA GLY A 78 -3.02 9.15 -2.16
C GLY A 78 -3.34 10.30 -3.13
N VAL A 79 -3.80 9.99 -4.34
CA VAL A 79 -4.28 11.00 -5.30
C VAL A 79 -5.67 11.46 -4.87
N VAL A 80 -5.73 12.40 -3.92
CA VAL A 80 -6.94 12.82 -3.20
C VAL A 80 -8.15 13.09 -4.11
N PRO A 81 -8.08 13.92 -5.16
CA PRO A 81 -9.26 14.20 -6.00
C PRO A 81 -9.79 12.95 -6.71
N MET A 82 -8.92 11.98 -7.00
CA MET A 82 -9.33 10.73 -7.65
C MET A 82 -9.89 9.72 -6.66
N ILE A 83 -9.46 9.76 -5.40
CA ILE A 83 -10.05 8.97 -4.31
C ILE A 83 -11.52 9.38 -4.12
N GLU A 84 -11.77 10.69 -4.01
CA GLU A 84 -13.12 11.24 -3.86
C GLU A 84 -14.01 10.86 -5.04
N ARG A 85 -13.51 11.00 -6.25
CA ARG A 85 -14.23 10.64 -7.46
C ARG A 85 -14.53 9.15 -7.54
N LEU A 86 -13.56 8.28 -7.18
CA LEU A 86 -13.74 6.82 -7.19
C LEU A 86 -14.86 6.37 -6.26
N SER A 87 -15.01 7.03 -5.12
CA SER A 87 -16.06 6.70 -4.15
C SER A 87 -17.47 6.86 -4.70
N GLY A 88 -17.67 7.82 -5.61
CA GLY A 88 -18.93 8.03 -6.31
C GLY A 88 -19.08 7.13 -7.55
N ASP A 89 -18.04 7.03 -8.36
CA ASP A 89 -18.08 6.34 -9.66
C ASP A 89 -18.09 4.81 -9.55
N CYS A 90 -17.31 4.26 -8.61
CA CYS A 90 -17.15 2.82 -8.41
C CYS A 90 -16.64 2.50 -7.00
N PRO A 91 -17.49 2.45 -5.96
CA PRO A 91 -17.07 2.29 -4.57
C PRO A 91 -16.59 0.86 -4.29
N VAL A 92 -15.32 0.60 -4.54
CA VAL A 92 -14.57 -0.62 -4.21
C VAL A 92 -13.77 -0.43 -2.92
N ALA A 93 -13.12 -1.48 -2.43
CA ALA A 93 -12.22 -1.36 -1.29
C ALA A 93 -11.02 -0.47 -1.64
N LEU A 94 -10.60 0.36 -0.67
CA LEU A 94 -9.46 1.28 -0.83
C LEU A 94 -8.31 0.88 0.09
N ALA A 95 -7.11 0.78 -0.47
CA ALA A 95 -5.86 0.68 0.24
C ALA A 95 -5.01 1.93 -0.04
N VAL A 96 -4.42 2.51 0.99
CA VAL A 96 -3.61 3.72 0.88
C VAL A 96 -2.21 3.44 1.38
N SER A 97 -1.22 3.68 0.54
CA SER A 97 0.20 3.66 0.90
C SER A 97 0.52 4.84 1.81
N LEU A 98 0.41 4.63 3.12
CA LEU A 98 0.59 5.68 4.12
C LEU A 98 2.07 5.90 4.45
N HIS A 99 2.74 4.87 4.92
CA HIS A 99 4.18 4.72 5.18
C HIS A 99 4.81 5.69 6.18
N ALA A 100 4.09 6.72 6.64
CA ALA A 100 4.57 7.68 7.64
C ALA A 100 3.42 8.20 8.51
N PRO A 101 3.70 8.58 9.78
CA PRO A 101 2.69 9.09 10.69
C PRO A 101 2.51 10.61 10.63
N ASN A 102 3.42 11.33 9.96
CA ASN A 102 3.43 12.78 9.85
C ASN A 102 3.89 13.23 8.46
N ASP A 103 3.56 14.47 8.09
CA ASP A 103 3.84 15.02 6.76
C ASP A 103 5.34 15.13 6.49
N ALA A 104 6.14 15.54 7.47
CA ALA A 104 7.57 15.74 7.30
C ALA A 104 8.28 14.45 6.84
N LEU A 105 7.91 13.32 7.44
CA LEU A 105 8.44 12.02 7.02
C LEU A 105 7.80 11.52 5.74
N ARG A 106 6.49 11.75 5.57
CA ARG A 106 5.75 11.30 4.39
C ARG A 106 6.18 12.03 3.12
N ASP A 107 6.55 13.30 3.21
CA ASP A 107 7.08 14.08 2.08
C ASP A 107 8.35 13.46 1.48
N ASN A 108 9.10 12.74 2.29
CA ASN A 108 10.31 12.04 1.87
C ASN A 108 10.00 10.67 1.29
N LEU A 109 9.12 9.90 1.95
CA LEU A 109 8.80 8.52 1.57
C LEU A 109 7.79 8.47 0.41
N VAL A 110 6.82 9.38 0.42
CA VAL A 110 5.73 9.47 -0.57
C VAL A 110 5.61 10.92 -1.04
N PRO A 111 6.41 11.36 -2.01
CA PRO A 111 6.48 12.78 -2.43
C PRO A 111 5.17 13.42 -2.84
N LEU A 112 4.17 12.60 -3.19
CA LEU A 112 2.82 13.06 -3.49
C LEU A 112 2.16 13.77 -2.29
N ASN A 113 2.64 13.51 -1.06
CA ASN A 113 2.17 14.15 0.16
C ASN A 113 2.32 15.67 0.16
N ARG A 114 3.35 16.20 -0.52
CA ARG A 114 3.54 17.64 -0.65
C ARG A 114 2.37 18.32 -1.36
N LYS A 115 1.68 17.58 -2.23
CA LYS A 115 0.50 18.07 -2.94
C LYS A 115 -0.79 17.78 -2.18
N TYR A 116 -0.84 16.64 -1.47
CA TYR A 116 -1.99 16.15 -0.72
C TYR A 116 -1.53 15.71 0.66
N PRO A 117 -1.44 16.64 1.64
CA PRO A 117 -1.03 16.33 3.01
C PRO A 117 -1.93 15.29 3.68
N LEU A 118 -1.44 14.72 4.78
CA LEU A 118 -2.14 13.68 5.52
C LEU A 118 -3.56 14.06 5.90
N ASP A 119 -3.78 15.29 6.31
CA ASP A 119 -5.13 15.74 6.73
C ASP A 119 -6.14 15.66 5.58
N GLU A 120 -5.76 16.12 4.39
CA GLU A 120 -6.59 16.02 3.17
C GLU A 120 -6.81 14.56 2.77
N LEU A 121 -5.77 13.73 2.86
CA LEU A 121 -5.85 12.31 2.58
C LEU A 121 -6.83 11.58 3.51
N MET A 122 -6.80 11.91 4.81
CA MET A 122 -7.72 11.35 5.80
C MET A 122 -9.15 11.78 5.53
N GLN A 123 -9.37 13.05 5.16
CA GLN A 123 -10.71 13.57 4.79
C GLN A 123 -11.26 12.87 3.55
N ALA A 124 -10.44 12.67 2.50
CA ALA A 124 -10.84 11.90 1.32
C ALA A 124 -11.23 10.45 1.70
N GLY A 125 -10.49 9.83 2.61
CA GLY A 125 -10.82 8.52 3.17
C GLY A 125 -12.18 8.50 3.88
N ILE A 126 -12.49 9.51 4.68
CA ILE A 126 -13.77 9.65 5.35
C ILE A 126 -14.90 9.80 4.31
N GLY A 127 -14.70 10.64 3.29
CA GLY A 127 -15.64 10.81 2.18
C GLY A 127 -15.95 9.48 1.47
N CYS A 128 -14.94 8.65 1.22
CA CYS A 128 -15.14 7.32 0.66
C CYS A 128 -16.02 6.42 1.53
N LEU A 129 -15.88 6.50 2.85
CA LEU A 129 -16.64 5.67 3.78
C LEU A 129 -18.11 6.06 3.85
N ALA A 130 -18.50 7.27 3.47
CA ALA A 130 -19.89 7.69 3.36
C ALA A 130 -20.66 6.82 2.36
N HIS A 131 -20.02 6.36 1.28
CA HIS A 131 -20.58 5.46 0.26
C HIS A 131 -20.45 3.97 0.60
N ALA A 132 -19.73 3.64 1.70
CA ALA A 132 -19.46 2.26 2.11
C ALA A 132 -19.75 2.05 3.59
N ARG A 133 -21.04 1.97 3.98
CA ARG A 133 -21.49 1.93 5.40
C ARG A 133 -20.76 0.93 6.30
N ARG A 134 -20.28 -0.20 5.77
CA ARG A 134 -19.50 -1.23 6.50
C ARG A 134 -18.04 -1.31 6.02
N GLY A 135 -17.58 -0.29 5.30
CA GLY A 135 -16.23 -0.22 4.78
C GLY A 135 -15.22 0.27 5.81
N PHE A 136 -13.97 0.07 5.50
CA PHE A 136 -12.81 0.66 6.18
C PHE A 136 -11.73 0.93 5.14
N ILE A 137 -10.89 1.91 5.40
CA ILE A 137 -9.68 2.17 4.63
C ILE A 137 -8.57 1.25 5.13
N THR A 138 -7.86 0.59 4.23
CA THR A 138 -6.65 -0.14 4.59
C THR A 138 -5.45 0.78 4.44
N PHE A 139 -4.77 1.09 5.53
CA PHE A 139 -3.49 1.79 5.48
C PHE A 139 -2.35 0.78 5.39
N GLU A 140 -1.63 0.82 4.27
CA GLU A 140 -0.41 0.05 4.05
C GLU A 140 0.77 0.82 4.65
N TYR A 141 1.51 0.17 5.55
CA TYR A 141 2.64 0.77 6.23
C TYR A 141 3.88 -0.12 6.12
N CYS A 142 4.80 0.26 5.26
CA CYS A 142 6.06 -0.45 5.08
C CYS A 142 7.03 -0.05 6.18
N GLY A 143 7.43 -1.02 7.02
CA GLY A 143 8.36 -0.81 8.12
C GLY A 143 9.81 -0.74 7.63
N LEU A 144 10.38 0.46 7.67
CA LEU A 144 11.75 0.77 7.27
C LEU A 144 12.61 0.94 8.53
N GLY A 145 13.61 0.07 8.66
CA GLY A 145 14.47 0.02 9.84
C GLY A 145 15.18 1.35 10.14
N GLY A 146 14.92 1.91 11.32
CA GLY A 146 15.50 3.19 11.77
C GLY A 146 14.88 4.44 11.12
N VAL A 147 13.89 4.31 10.26
CA VAL A 147 13.27 5.43 9.54
C VAL A 147 11.88 5.74 10.06
N ASN A 148 10.97 4.76 10.03
CA ASN A 148 9.57 4.95 10.40
C ASN A 148 9.05 3.89 11.40
N ASP A 149 9.92 3.10 12.00
CA ASP A 149 9.61 1.92 12.80
C ASP A 149 9.78 2.12 14.33
N GLN A 150 9.96 3.35 14.79
CA GLN A 150 10.13 3.64 16.21
C GLN A 150 8.79 3.68 16.96
N ALA A 151 8.80 3.48 18.27
CA ALA A 151 7.60 3.55 19.12
C ALA A 151 6.89 4.91 19.02
N GLU A 152 7.66 6.00 18.87
CA GLU A 152 7.12 7.35 18.66
C GLU A 152 6.27 7.43 17.39
N HIS A 153 6.71 6.80 16.29
CA HIS A 153 5.94 6.77 15.04
C HIS A 153 4.61 6.01 15.21
N ALA A 154 4.60 4.94 16.02
CA ALA A 154 3.35 4.25 16.34
C ALA A 154 2.40 5.14 17.16
N SER A 155 2.92 5.87 18.14
CA SER A 155 2.13 6.85 18.92
C SER A 155 1.53 7.92 18.01
N GLN A 156 2.34 8.52 17.12
CA GLN A 156 1.87 9.52 16.16
C GLN A 156 0.80 8.97 15.22
N LEU A 157 0.90 7.69 14.80
CA LEU A 157 -0.16 7.05 14.00
C LEU A 157 -1.46 6.90 14.78
N VAL A 158 -1.37 6.53 16.05
CA VAL A 158 -2.54 6.45 16.94
C VAL A 158 -3.21 7.81 17.03
N ASP A 159 -2.45 8.87 17.30
CA ASP A 159 -2.97 10.24 17.41
C ASP A 159 -3.62 10.70 16.11
N LEU A 160 -2.97 10.45 14.97
CA LEU A 160 -3.49 10.77 13.64
C LEU A 160 -4.85 10.10 13.40
N VAL A 161 -4.95 8.81 13.69
CA VAL A 161 -6.20 8.07 13.48
C VAL A 161 -7.28 8.51 14.47
N GLN A 162 -6.95 8.70 15.74
CA GLN A 162 -7.93 9.12 16.76
C GLN A 162 -8.50 10.49 16.45
N LYS A 163 -7.68 11.44 15.98
CA LYS A 163 -8.14 12.75 15.51
C LYS A 163 -9.24 12.61 14.46
N HIS A 164 -9.07 11.74 13.47
CA HIS A 164 -9.98 11.58 12.35
C HIS A 164 -11.10 10.56 12.61
N ALA A 165 -10.92 9.62 13.54
CA ALA A 165 -11.95 8.66 13.92
C ALA A 165 -13.21 9.36 14.47
N ARG A 166 -13.04 10.47 15.22
CA ARG A 166 -14.15 11.31 15.68
C ARG A 166 -14.95 11.94 14.54
N GLN A 167 -14.34 12.05 13.36
CA GLN A 167 -14.95 12.57 12.13
C GLN A 167 -15.51 11.45 11.23
N GLY A 168 -15.39 10.19 11.65
CA GLY A 168 -15.95 9.04 10.93
C GLY A 168 -14.93 8.17 10.21
N LEU A 169 -13.62 8.40 10.36
CA LEU A 169 -12.60 7.53 9.80
C LEU A 169 -12.67 6.14 10.44
N ARG A 170 -12.81 5.13 9.62
CA ARG A 170 -12.68 3.72 10.00
C ARG A 170 -11.56 3.11 9.17
N CYS A 171 -10.54 2.62 9.83
CA CYS A 171 -9.39 2.07 9.13
C CYS A 171 -8.86 0.80 9.78
N LYS A 172 -8.00 0.13 9.06
CA LYS A 172 -7.12 -0.93 9.55
C LYS A 172 -5.71 -0.71 9.01
N PHE A 173 -4.72 -1.22 9.71
CA PHE A 173 -3.33 -1.19 9.28
C PHE A 173 -2.89 -2.56 8.76
N ASN A 174 -2.15 -2.53 7.67
CA ASN A 174 -1.41 -3.67 7.15
C ASN A 174 0.07 -3.32 7.19
N LEU A 175 0.78 -3.84 8.18
CA LEU A 175 2.22 -3.61 8.33
C LEU A 175 2.95 -4.56 7.39
N ILE A 176 3.78 -3.99 6.53
CA ILE A 176 4.56 -4.71 5.53
C ILE A 176 6.03 -4.66 5.95
N PRO A 177 6.63 -5.78 6.37
CA PRO A 177 8.08 -5.83 6.54
C PRO A 177 8.76 -5.49 5.22
N PHE A 178 9.66 -4.51 5.24
CA PHE A 178 10.40 -4.11 4.04
C PHE A 178 11.27 -5.27 3.56
N ASN A 179 11.27 -5.52 2.25
CA ASN A 179 12.20 -6.44 1.63
C ASN A 179 13.30 -5.62 0.95
N PRO A 180 14.55 -5.64 1.49
CA PRO A 180 15.65 -4.83 0.96
C PRO A 180 16.01 -5.24 -0.47
N PHE A 181 16.33 -4.25 -1.30
CA PHE A 181 16.91 -4.47 -2.62
C PHE A 181 18.14 -3.57 -2.79
N PRO A 182 19.14 -3.97 -3.61
CA PRO A 182 20.46 -3.33 -3.62
C PRO A 182 20.46 -1.82 -3.81
N ALA A 183 19.54 -1.29 -4.61
CA ALA A 183 19.46 0.15 -4.91
C ALA A 183 18.68 0.96 -3.86
N SER A 184 18.04 0.32 -2.87
CA SER A 184 17.17 1.04 -1.91
C SER A 184 17.97 1.79 -0.84
N GLY A 185 19.12 1.27 -0.41
CA GLY A 185 19.87 1.78 0.74
C GLY A 185 19.11 1.79 2.07
N LEU A 186 17.90 1.19 2.09
CA LEU A 186 17.03 1.09 3.25
C LEU A 186 17.15 -0.29 3.89
N LEU A 187 16.92 -0.35 5.19
CA LEU A 187 17.01 -1.58 5.96
C LEU A 187 15.63 -2.10 6.34
N ARG A 188 15.51 -3.41 6.44
CA ARG A 188 14.35 -4.07 7.02
C ARG A 188 14.30 -3.82 8.53
N SER A 189 13.13 -3.50 9.06
CA SER A 189 12.91 -3.45 10.50
C SER A 189 13.08 -4.85 11.11
N PRO A 190 13.76 -4.98 12.27
CA PRO A 190 13.82 -6.23 13.02
C PRO A 190 12.41 -6.74 13.35
N ASN A 191 12.19 -8.05 13.26
CA ASN A 191 10.87 -8.64 13.52
C ASN A 191 10.30 -8.26 14.90
N ALA A 192 11.15 -8.24 15.93
CA ALA A 192 10.74 -7.83 17.28
C ALA A 192 10.17 -6.41 17.30
N ARG A 193 10.76 -5.48 16.53
CA ARG A 193 10.30 -4.09 16.42
C ARG A 193 8.99 -4.00 15.66
N VAL A 194 8.84 -4.75 14.56
CA VAL A 194 7.58 -4.82 13.82
C VAL A 194 6.45 -5.35 14.71
N GLN A 195 6.71 -6.38 15.53
CA GLN A 195 5.73 -6.92 16.47
C GLN A 195 5.39 -5.93 17.59
N ALA A 196 6.39 -5.23 18.15
CA ALA A 196 6.15 -4.19 19.16
C ALA A 196 5.33 -3.03 18.60
N PHE A 197 5.63 -2.59 17.39
CA PHE A 197 4.88 -1.56 16.67
C PHE A 197 3.43 -1.99 16.43
N ALA A 198 3.23 -3.22 15.93
CA ALA A 198 1.90 -3.79 15.74
C ALA A 198 1.11 -3.86 17.04
N LYS A 199 1.76 -4.33 18.12
CA LYS A 199 1.14 -4.43 19.45
C LYS A 199 0.70 -3.05 19.97
N GLN A 200 1.53 -2.03 19.82
CA GLN A 200 1.19 -0.67 20.25
C GLN A 200 -0.05 -0.14 19.54
N LEU A 201 -0.19 -0.36 18.22
CA LEU A 201 -1.39 0.01 17.47
C LEU A 201 -2.61 -0.80 17.93
N GLN A 202 -2.45 -2.11 18.18
CA GLN A 202 -3.53 -2.98 18.65
C GLN A 202 -3.99 -2.62 20.06
N ASP A 203 -3.07 -2.32 20.96
CA ASP A 203 -3.37 -1.88 22.34
C ASP A 203 -4.15 -0.54 22.34
N ALA A 204 -3.96 0.29 21.32
CA ALA A 204 -4.74 1.51 21.10
C ALA A 204 -6.10 1.24 20.39
N GLY A 205 -6.48 -0.03 20.19
CA GLY A 205 -7.75 -0.42 19.56
C GLY A 205 -7.76 -0.39 18.04
N LEU A 206 -6.60 -0.23 17.38
CA LEU A 206 -6.51 -0.21 15.93
C LEU A 206 -6.33 -1.62 15.36
N VAL A 207 -7.20 -2.01 14.44
CA VAL A 207 -7.09 -3.30 13.74
C VAL A 207 -5.80 -3.31 12.93
N THR A 208 -4.86 -4.14 13.32
CA THR A 208 -3.53 -4.18 12.74
C THR A 208 -3.13 -5.61 12.40
N THR A 209 -2.69 -5.82 11.17
CA THR A 209 -2.16 -7.10 10.67
C THR A 209 -0.71 -6.91 10.24
N VAL A 210 0.12 -7.91 10.46
CA VAL A 210 1.50 -7.97 9.95
C VAL A 210 1.52 -8.93 8.78
N ARG A 211 1.91 -8.44 7.60
CA ARG A 211 2.02 -9.26 6.40
C ARG A 211 3.18 -10.25 6.56
N LYS A 212 2.90 -11.53 6.35
CA LYS A 212 3.97 -12.51 6.20
C LYS A 212 4.63 -12.31 4.84
N THR A 213 5.95 -12.17 4.83
CA THR A 213 6.73 -12.20 3.60
C THR A 213 6.54 -13.55 2.91
N ARG A 214 6.24 -13.50 1.62
CA ARG A 214 6.17 -14.68 0.74
C ARG A 214 7.04 -14.36 -0.46
N GLY A 215 7.81 -15.34 -0.93
CA GLY A 215 8.64 -15.16 -2.11
C GLY A 215 9.95 -14.42 -1.81
N ASP A 216 10.53 -14.60 -0.61
CA ASP A 216 11.88 -14.11 -0.30
C ASP A 216 12.94 -14.73 -1.26
N ASP A 217 12.58 -15.82 -1.91
CA ASP A 217 13.38 -16.59 -2.86
C ASP A 217 13.22 -16.15 -4.33
N ILE A 218 12.23 -15.32 -4.65
CA ILE A 218 11.89 -14.92 -6.03
C ILE A 218 11.82 -13.41 -6.24
N ASP A 219 12.51 -12.61 -5.45
CA ASP A 219 12.51 -11.13 -5.54
C ASP A 219 11.10 -10.50 -5.68
N ALA A 220 10.08 -11.17 -5.14
CA ALA A 220 8.67 -10.79 -5.29
C ALA A 220 8.23 -9.70 -4.30
N ALA A 221 9.09 -8.73 -4.01
CA ALA A 221 8.71 -7.59 -3.17
C ALA A 221 8.14 -6.44 -3.99
N CYS A 222 7.37 -5.61 -3.32
CA CYS A 222 6.81 -4.40 -3.91
C CYS A 222 7.94 -3.51 -4.46
N GLY A 223 7.99 -3.33 -5.77
CA GLY A 223 9.04 -2.57 -6.47
C GLY A 223 10.24 -3.39 -6.98
N GLN A 224 10.41 -4.65 -6.60
CA GLN A 224 11.54 -5.48 -7.07
C GLN A 224 11.33 -6.06 -8.47
N LEU A 225 10.09 -6.27 -8.90
CA LEU A 225 9.78 -6.78 -10.23
C LEU A 225 10.15 -5.83 -11.38
N ALA A 226 10.70 -4.69 -11.07
CA ALA A 226 10.96 -3.63 -12.04
C ALA A 226 12.35 -3.67 -12.69
N GLY A 227 13.20 -4.67 -12.41
CA GLY A 227 14.59 -4.68 -12.89
C GLY A 227 15.38 -3.46 -12.40
N ASP A 228 16.45 -3.09 -13.03
CA ASP A 228 17.29 -1.92 -12.68
C ASP A 228 16.49 -0.60 -12.78
N VAL A 229 15.68 -0.31 -11.79
CA VAL A 229 14.94 0.96 -11.69
C VAL A 229 15.87 2.02 -11.15
N LYS A 230 16.18 3.03 -11.96
CA LYS A 230 16.75 4.28 -11.44
C LYS A 230 15.74 4.88 -10.47
N ASP A 231 16.13 5.06 -9.20
CA ASP A 231 15.29 5.67 -8.18
C ASP A 231 14.89 7.10 -8.61
N ARG A 232 13.70 7.22 -9.21
CA ARG A 232 13.12 8.52 -9.59
C ARG A 232 12.61 9.28 -8.39
N THR A 233 12.39 8.60 -7.26
CA THR A 233 11.89 9.25 -6.04
C THR A 233 13.00 9.98 -5.32
N GLN A 234 14.27 9.62 -5.58
CA GLN A 234 15.46 10.17 -4.93
C GLN A 234 15.34 10.20 -3.39
N VAL A 235 14.66 9.20 -2.81
CA VAL A 235 14.43 9.13 -1.36
C VAL A 235 15.73 9.23 -0.59
N GLN A 236 16.78 8.54 -1.02
CA GLN A 236 18.10 8.61 -0.40
C GLN A 236 18.70 10.01 -0.42
N SER A 237 18.65 10.66 -1.58
CA SER A 237 19.19 12.03 -1.75
C SER A 237 18.42 13.03 -0.89
N ARG A 238 17.08 12.87 -0.78
CA ARG A 238 16.24 13.74 0.06
C ARG A 238 16.47 13.50 1.55
N MET A 239 16.62 12.25 1.98
CA MET A 239 16.95 11.92 3.38
C MET A 239 18.34 12.45 3.77
N ALA A 240 19.33 12.34 2.87
CA ALA A 240 20.67 12.89 3.11
C ALA A 240 20.67 14.43 3.21
N GLN A 241 19.85 15.11 2.41
CA GLN A 241 19.73 16.58 2.44
C GLN A 241 19.03 17.11 3.68
N GLN A 242 18.14 16.33 4.31
CA GLN A 242 17.34 16.78 5.45
C GLN A 242 17.92 16.45 6.82
N ARG A 243 19.19 16.02 6.95
CA ARG A 243 19.81 15.62 8.24
C ARG A 243 18.84 14.79 9.12
N VAL A 244 18.13 13.85 8.52
CA VAL A 244 17.33 12.89 9.27
C VAL A 244 18.30 11.91 9.91
N VAL A 245 18.30 11.85 11.23
CA VAL A 245 19.08 11.03 12.18
C VAL A 245 19.93 9.94 11.51
N PRO A 246 21.27 9.93 11.74
CA PRO A 246 22.15 8.96 11.12
C PRO A 246 21.66 7.54 11.43
N LEU A 247 21.57 6.71 10.39
CA LEU A 247 21.34 5.28 10.50
C LEU A 247 22.34 4.70 11.51
N VAL A 248 21.85 4.25 12.66
CA VAL A 248 22.67 3.54 13.64
C VAL A 248 23.16 2.26 12.93
N ARG A 249 24.43 2.24 12.55
CA ARG A 249 25.07 1.01 12.10
C ARG A 249 25.10 0.05 13.29
N TYR A 250 24.30 -0.98 13.28
CA TYR A 250 24.48 -2.11 14.18
C TYR A 250 25.82 -2.79 13.82
N PRO A 251 26.71 -3.00 14.78
CA PRO A 251 27.94 -3.74 14.52
C PRO A 251 27.57 -5.15 14.02
N SER A 252 28.17 -5.52 12.88
CA SER A 252 28.14 -6.89 12.42
C SER A 252 28.72 -7.78 13.53
N ARG A 253 28.01 -8.83 13.91
CA ARG A 253 28.61 -9.92 14.70
C ARG A 253 29.64 -10.62 13.82
N ALA A 254 30.86 -10.10 13.85
CA ALA A 254 32.06 -10.82 13.45
C ALA A 254 32.69 -11.38 14.75
N ASN A 255 32.85 -12.69 14.79
CA ASN A 255 33.75 -13.45 15.66
C ASN A 255 33.56 -13.32 17.19
N GLN A 256 32.87 -14.32 17.77
CA GLN A 256 33.40 -14.93 19.00
C GLN A 256 33.54 -16.43 18.70
N GLU A 257 34.82 -16.84 18.74
CA GLU A 257 35.28 -18.23 18.83
C GLU A 257 34.67 -18.93 20.03
#